data_f2b2792523e8ff2f91b65482cea351c3
#
_entry.id   f2b2792523e8ff2f91b65482cea351c3
#
_cell.length_a   1.000
_cell.length_b   1.000
_cell.length_c   1.000
_cell.angle_alpha   90.00
_cell.angle_beta   90.00
_cell.angle_gamma   90.00
#
_symmetry.space_group_name_H-M   'P 1'
#
loop_
_entity.id
_entity.type
_entity.pdbx_description
1 polymer ?
#
loop_
_entity_poly.entity_id
_entity_poly.type
_entity_poly.pdbx_seq_one_letter_code
_entity_poly.pdbx_strand_id
1 'polypeptide(L)'
;MTTALHHIANRTKKLPPLRVGIGGPVGSGKTTLLEMLCKAMRDKYDLVAITNDIYTKEDQRLLTVSGALPAERIMGVETGGCPHTAIREDASINLEAIDRMLGDFPDADIVFVESGGDNLAATFSPELSDLTIYVIDVAAGEKIPRKGGPGITKSDLFVINKTDLAPHVGADLGVMEADTKRMRRDKPYVMTNLKTNAGLAEVVTFIERRGMLAA
;
A
#
# COMPACT_ATOMS: atom_id res chain seq x y z
N MET A 1 -16.45 -10.25 28.11
CA MET A 1 -15.99 -8.94 27.60
C MET A 1 -14.80 -8.44 28.42
N THR A 2 -13.62 -9.06 28.37
CA THR A 2 -12.48 -8.57 29.17
C THR A 2 -11.16 -9.23 28.74
N THR A 3 -10.89 -9.35 27.44
CA THR A 3 -9.63 -9.99 26.97
C THR A 3 -8.83 -9.14 25.96
N ALA A 4 -9.37 -8.03 25.49
CA ALA A 4 -8.69 -7.16 24.51
C ALA A 4 -7.78 -6.08 25.13
N LEU A 5 -7.86 -5.83 26.43
CA LEU A 5 -7.13 -4.75 27.09
C LEU A 5 -5.76 -5.14 27.68
N HIS A 6 -5.35 -6.40 27.61
CA HIS A 6 -4.13 -6.87 28.30
C HIS A 6 -2.87 -6.91 27.43
N HIS A 7 -2.94 -6.68 26.12
CA HIS A 7 -1.74 -6.71 25.26
C HIS A 7 -1.05 -5.35 25.05
N ILE A 8 -1.66 -4.24 25.48
CA ILE A 8 -1.10 -2.88 25.29
C ILE A 8 -0.15 -2.46 26.42
N ALA A 9 -0.14 -3.15 27.55
CA ALA A 9 0.50 -2.66 28.79
C ALA A 9 2.01 -2.92 28.92
N ASN A 10 2.72 -3.49 27.92
CA ASN A 10 4.14 -3.89 28.12
C ASN A 10 5.12 -3.40 27.05
N ARG A 11 4.79 -2.38 26.26
CA ARG A 11 5.79 -1.72 25.38
C ARG A 11 6.48 -0.59 26.17
N THR A 12 7.60 -0.90 26.79
CA THR A 12 8.42 0.07 27.56
C THR A 12 9.16 1.09 26.68
N LYS A 13 9.10 0.96 25.34
CA LYS A 13 9.57 1.96 24.38
C LYS A 13 8.68 1.87 23.12
N LYS A 14 7.88 2.91 22.86
CA LYS A 14 7.07 2.99 21.67
C LYS A 14 7.98 3.08 20.46
N LEU A 15 7.91 2.11 19.55
CA LEU A 15 8.59 2.19 18.26
C LEU A 15 7.95 3.32 17.43
N PRO A 16 8.70 3.99 16.55
CA PRO A 16 8.10 4.91 15.60
C PRO A 16 7.08 4.16 14.73
N PRO A 17 6.03 4.84 14.24
CA PRO A 17 5.03 4.22 13.38
C PRO A 17 5.68 3.66 12.11
N LEU A 18 5.24 2.45 11.70
CA LEU A 18 5.64 1.85 10.45
C LEU A 18 5.02 2.64 9.28
N ARG A 19 5.84 3.11 8.35
CA ARG A 19 5.37 3.80 7.14
C ARG A 19 5.34 2.82 5.97
N VAL A 20 4.14 2.59 5.41
CA VAL A 20 3.93 1.66 4.29
C VAL A 20 3.50 2.43 3.05
N GLY A 21 4.36 2.47 2.04
CA GLY A 21 4.07 3.07 0.74
C GLY A 21 3.36 2.08 -0.19
N ILE A 22 2.24 2.49 -0.79
CA ILE A 22 1.49 1.70 -1.78
C ILE A 22 1.52 2.44 -3.12
N GLY A 23 2.32 1.93 -4.06
CA GLY A 23 2.49 2.49 -5.40
C GLY A 23 1.92 1.59 -6.49
N GLY A 24 1.84 2.14 -7.69
CA GLY A 24 1.41 1.43 -8.90
C GLY A 24 0.58 2.28 -9.85
N PRO A 25 0.32 1.81 -11.07
CA PRO A 25 -0.42 2.54 -12.09
C PRO A 25 -1.85 2.90 -11.67
N VAL A 26 -2.42 3.91 -12.30
CA VAL A 26 -3.85 4.22 -12.18
C VAL A 26 -4.66 2.99 -12.56
N GLY A 27 -5.70 2.69 -11.77
CA GLY A 27 -6.59 1.55 -12.02
C GLY A 27 -6.04 0.18 -11.56
N SER A 28 -4.81 0.08 -11.04
CA SER A 28 -4.25 -1.20 -10.57
C SER A 28 -4.95 -1.77 -9.31
N GLY A 29 -5.67 -0.92 -8.57
CA GLY A 29 -6.38 -1.29 -7.35
C GLY A 29 -5.62 -0.98 -6.06
N LYS A 30 -4.73 0.03 -6.09
CA LYS A 30 -4.03 0.54 -4.90
C LYS A 30 -5.00 0.96 -3.79
N THR A 31 -5.95 1.83 -4.14
CA THR A 31 -6.98 2.34 -3.21
C THR A 31 -7.82 1.21 -2.63
N THR A 32 -8.19 0.23 -3.47
CA THR A 32 -8.89 -0.99 -3.00
C THR A 32 -8.02 -1.79 -2.04
N LEU A 33 -6.72 -1.96 -2.35
CA LEU A 33 -5.80 -2.66 -1.44
C LEU A 33 -5.68 -1.93 -0.11
N LEU A 34 -5.49 -0.60 -0.14
CA LEU A 34 -5.43 0.23 1.05
C LEU A 34 -6.70 0.11 1.90
N GLU A 35 -7.87 0.20 1.26
CA GLU A 35 -9.16 -0.01 1.92
C GLU A 35 -9.23 -1.34 2.66
N MET A 36 -8.87 -2.43 1.95
CA MET A 36 -8.94 -3.78 2.50
C MET A 36 -7.92 -4.01 3.62
N LEU A 37 -6.71 -3.45 3.51
CA LEU A 37 -5.70 -3.48 4.57
C LEU A 37 -6.17 -2.72 5.81
N CYS A 38 -6.73 -1.52 5.64
CA CYS A 38 -7.29 -0.78 6.77
C CYS A 38 -8.39 -1.57 7.48
N LYS A 39 -9.34 -2.16 6.73
CA LYS A 39 -10.40 -2.99 7.32
C LYS A 39 -9.89 -4.24 8.03
N ALA A 40 -8.85 -4.88 7.48
CA ALA A 40 -8.29 -6.09 8.06
C ALA A 40 -7.42 -5.84 9.31
N MET A 41 -6.83 -4.65 9.43
CA MET A 41 -5.80 -4.37 10.44
C MET A 41 -6.25 -3.40 11.54
N ARG A 42 -7.30 -2.59 11.33
CA ARG A 42 -7.74 -1.53 12.26
C ARG A 42 -8.18 -2.00 13.65
N ASP A 43 -8.61 -3.25 13.77
CA ASP A 43 -9.03 -3.81 15.06
C ASP A 43 -7.83 -4.24 15.93
N LYS A 44 -6.65 -4.33 15.32
CA LYS A 44 -5.40 -4.77 15.95
C LYS A 44 -4.37 -3.65 16.10
N TYR A 45 -4.37 -2.69 15.17
CA TYR A 45 -3.40 -1.61 15.08
C TYR A 45 -4.08 -0.25 14.98
N ASP A 46 -3.44 0.76 15.53
CA ASP A 46 -3.83 2.15 15.35
C ASP A 46 -3.31 2.65 13.99
N LEU A 47 -4.24 2.96 13.07
CA LEU A 47 -3.93 3.24 11.66
C LEU A 47 -4.27 4.67 11.28
N VAL A 48 -3.44 5.26 10.43
CA VAL A 48 -3.74 6.47 9.64
C VAL A 48 -3.39 6.24 8.18
N ALA A 49 -4.07 6.92 7.27
CA ALA A 49 -3.87 6.81 5.83
C ALA A 49 -3.73 8.18 5.16
N ILE A 50 -2.77 8.27 4.25
CA ILE A 50 -2.55 9.43 3.39
C ILE A 50 -2.70 8.97 1.95
N THR A 51 -3.57 9.63 1.18
CA THR A 51 -3.79 9.36 -0.23
C THR A 51 -3.31 10.53 -1.05
N ASN A 52 -2.59 10.26 -2.12
CA ASN A 52 -2.16 11.26 -3.08
C ASN A 52 -3.05 11.21 -4.32
N ASP A 53 -3.55 12.34 -4.74
CA ASP A 53 -4.26 12.48 -6.01
C ASP A 53 -3.75 13.74 -6.73
N ILE A 54 -3.88 13.77 -8.07
CA ILE A 54 -3.35 14.86 -8.87
C ILE A 54 -4.19 16.13 -8.71
N TYR A 55 -5.51 16.00 -8.77
CA TYR A 55 -6.46 17.14 -8.80
C TYR A 55 -7.65 17.01 -7.87
N THR A 56 -7.84 15.87 -7.21
CA THR A 56 -9.05 15.58 -6.43
C THR A 56 -8.68 14.89 -5.12
N LYS A 57 -9.68 14.78 -4.24
CA LYS A 57 -9.59 13.94 -3.03
C LYS A 57 -10.48 12.71 -3.15
N GLU A 58 -10.59 12.17 -4.36
CA GLU A 58 -11.50 11.05 -4.63
C GLU A 58 -11.12 9.79 -3.85
N ASP A 59 -9.82 9.46 -3.81
CA ASP A 59 -9.33 8.31 -3.04
C ASP A 59 -9.60 8.48 -1.54
N GLN A 60 -9.42 9.68 -0.98
CA GLN A 60 -9.82 10.00 0.40
C GLN A 60 -11.32 9.78 0.59
N ARG A 61 -12.14 10.29 -0.35
CA ARG A 61 -13.61 10.14 -0.30
C ARG A 61 -14.02 8.66 -0.35
N LEU A 62 -13.43 7.88 -1.24
CA LEU A 62 -13.71 6.44 -1.38
C LEU A 62 -13.39 5.69 -0.09
N LEU A 63 -12.23 5.90 0.52
CA LEU A 63 -11.86 5.28 1.79
C LEU A 63 -12.80 5.68 2.95
N THR A 64 -13.22 6.94 2.98
CA THR A 64 -14.17 7.42 4.00
C THR A 64 -15.55 6.79 3.82
N VAL A 65 -16.09 6.80 2.59
CA VAL A 65 -17.43 6.26 2.29
C VAL A 65 -17.46 4.74 2.49
N SER A 66 -16.38 4.04 2.18
CA SER A 66 -16.28 2.58 2.40
C SER A 66 -16.17 2.19 3.87
N GLY A 67 -15.99 3.17 4.77
CA GLY A 67 -15.78 2.92 6.20
C GLY A 67 -14.47 2.19 6.50
N ALA A 68 -13.43 2.40 5.68
CA ALA A 68 -12.11 1.81 5.89
C ALA A 68 -11.51 2.28 7.22
N LEU A 69 -11.52 3.59 7.45
CA LEU A 69 -11.14 4.26 8.70
C LEU A 69 -12.12 5.42 8.95
N PRO A 70 -12.19 5.96 10.19
CA PRO A 70 -12.83 7.25 10.46
C PRO A 70 -12.23 8.35 9.59
N ALA A 71 -13.06 9.33 9.16
CA ALA A 71 -12.65 10.36 8.20
C ALA A 71 -11.45 11.19 8.67
N GLU A 72 -11.34 11.44 9.97
CA GLU A 72 -10.24 12.16 10.60
C GLU A 72 -8.90 11.43 10.53
N ARG A 73 -8.92 10.12 10.26
CA ARG A 73 -7.73 9.27 10.10
C ARG A 73 -7.29 9.11 8.64
N ILE A 74 -7.94 9.82 7.72
CA ILE A 74 -7.65 9.77 6.29
C ILE A 74 -7.37 11.18 5.81
N MET A 75 -6.17 11.42 5.27
CA MET A 75 -5.78 12.71 4.71
C MET A 75 -5.54 12.58 3.21
N GLY A 76 -6.24 13.39 2.41
CA GLY A 76 -5.99 13.55 0.99
C GLY A 76 -4.98 14.67 0.73
N VAL A 77 -3.96 14.38 -0.05
CA VAL A 77 -2.94 15.33 -0.52
C VAL A 77 -3.12 15.53 -2.01
N GLU A 78 -3.29 16.79 -2.43
CA GLU A 78 -3.31 17.17 -3.84
C GLU A 78 -1.89 17.50 -4.29
N THR A 79 -1.33 16.65 -5.15
CA THR A 79 0.09 16.74 -5.53
C THR A 79 0.36 17.71 -6.67
N GLY A 80 -0.66 18.17 -7.38
CA GLY A 80 -0.60 19.18 -8.44
C GLY A 80 0.47 18.87 -9.49
N GLY A 81 0.16 18.17 -10.55
CA GLY A 81 1.06 17.95 -11.67
C GLY A 81 1.68 16.55 -11.73
N CYS A 82 2.79 16.27 -11.09
CA CYS A 82 3.44 14.96 -11.21
C CYS A 82 3.42 14.17 -9.89
N PRO A 83 2.60 13.10 -9.78
CA PRO A 83 2.50 12.30 -8.56
C PRO A 83 3.81 11.62 -8.15
N HIS A 84 4.68 11.32 -9.12
CA HIS A 84 6.00 10.72 -8.84
C HIS A 84 6.90 11.63 -8.01
N THR A 85 6.84 12.95 -8.26
CA THR A 85 7.63 13.93 -7.53
C THR A 85 7.28 13.88 -6.04
N ALA A 86 6.00 13.86 -5.72
CA ALA A 86 5.52 13.89 -4.34
C ALA A 86 5.90 12.66 -3.48
N ILE A 87 6.23 11.54 -4.12
CA ILE A 87 6.63 10.34 -3.38
C ILE A 87 8.15 10.09 -3.42
N ARG A 88 8.92 10.83 -4.23
CA ARG A 88 10.34 10.56 -4.43
C ARG A 88 11.23 11.80 -4.45
N GLU A 89 11.13 12.66 -5.49
CA GLU A 89 12.07 13.78 -5.70
C GLU A 89 11.85 14.92 -4.70
N ASP A 90 10.58 15.20 -4.37
CA ASP A 90 10.18 16.18 -3.36
C ASP A 90 9.04 15.61 -2.52
N ALA A 91 9.41 14.83 -1.54
CA ALA A 91 8.47 14.20 -0.62
C ALA A 91 7.94 15.13 0.48
N SER A 92 8.30 16.42 0.47
CA SER A 92 8.02 17.39 1.54
C SER A 92 6.54 17.48 1.88
N ILE A 93 5.66 17.53 0.88
CA ILE A 93 4.21 17.62 1.09
C ILE A 93 3.64 16.39 1.82
N ASN A 94 4.17 15.20 1.53
CA ASN A 94 3.77 13.97 2.20
C ASN A 94 4.40 13.83 3.59
N LEU A 95 5.63 14.30 3.77
CA LEU A 95 6.26 14.33 5.09
C LEU A 95 5.51 15.28 6.03
N GLU A 96 5.10 16.46 5.55
CA GLU A 96 4.25 17.39 6.31
C GLU A 96 2.89 16.76 6.65
N ALA A 97 2.27 16.04 5.70
CA ALA A 97 1.02 15.33 5.94
C ALA A 97 1.19 14.23 7.01
N ILE A 98 2.29 13.47 6.98
CA ILE A 98 2.62 12.49 8.01
C ILE A 98 2.78 13.15 9.38
N ASP A 99 3.57 14.23 9.46
CA ASP A 99 3.83 14.94 10.71
C ASP A 99 2.54 15.48 11.31
N ARG A 100 1.65 16.03 10.48
CA ARG A 100 0.34 16.50 10.92
C ARG A 100 -0.52 15.34 11.44
N MET A 101 -0.64 14.25 10.69
CA MET A 101 -1.41 13.08 11.13
C MET A 101 -0.86 12.49 12.43
N LEU A 102 0.45 12.43 12.60
CA LEU A 102 1.08 11.95 13.84
C LEU A 102 0.97 12.95 15.00
N GLY A 103 0.80 14.24 14.70
CA GLY A 103 0.43 15.25 15.69
C GLY A 103 -0.97 15.02 16.27
N ASP A 104 -1.92 14.70 15.38
CA ASP A 104 -3.31 14.42 15.77
C ASP A 104 -3.49 13.00 16.34
N PHE A 105 -2.69 12.02 15.88
CA PHE A 105 -2.73 10.61 16.27
C PHE A 105 -1.33 10.10 16.70
N PRO A 106 -0.81 10.56 17.84
CA PRO A 106 0.56 10.23 18.28
C PRO A 106 0.76 8.75 18.62
N ASP A 107 -0.34 8.01 18.78
CA ASP A 107 -0.36 6.59 19.08
C ASP A 107 -0.48 5.69 17.84
N ALA A 108 -0.48 6.26 16.63
CA ALA A 108 -0.52 5.47 15.42
C ALA A 108 0.62 4.43 15.36
N ASP A 109 0.26 3.19 15.01
CA ASP A 109 1.20 2.09 14.79
C ASP A 109 1.66 2.03 13.34
N ILE A 110 0.76 2.36 12.39
CA ILE A 110 1.02 2.30 10.95
C ILE A 110 0.50 3.56 10.26
N VAL A 111 1.33 4.11 9.38
CA VAL A 111 0.98 5.16 8.43
C VAL A 111 1.00 4.56 7.03
N PHE A 112 -0.14 4.45 6.38
CA PHE A 112 -0.21 4.11 4.96
C PHE A 112 -0.07 5.37 4.12
N VAL A 113 0.73 5.30 3.04
CA VAL A 113 0.86 6.37 2.05
C VAL A 113 0.60 5.79 0.66
N GLU A 114 -0.52 6.16 0.05
CA GLU A 114 -0.85 5.77 -1.32
C GLU A 114 -0.36 6.80 -2.31
N SER A 115 0.26 6.36 -3.41
CA SER A 115 0.67 7.24 -4.51
C SER A 115 -0.51 7.60 -5.44
N GLY A 116 -0.45 8.75 -6.09
CA GLY A 116 -1.49 9.25 -7.00
C GLY A 116 -1.58 8.57 -8.37
N GLY A 117 -0.88 7.44 -8.54
CA GLY A 117 -0.82 6.71 -9.80
C GLY A 117 0.54 6.86 -10.48
N ASP A 118 1.29 5.77 -10.54
CA ASP A 118 2.68 5.75 -10.96
C ASP A 118 2.88 4.95 -12.23
N ASN A 119 4.02 5.15 -12.86
CA ASN A 119 4.54 4.23 -13.86
C ASN A 119 5.52 3.22 -13.20
N LEU A 120 6.02 2.26 -13.98
CA LEU A 120 6.94 1.22 -13.48
C LEU A 120 8.28 1.77 -12.95
N ALA A 121 8.61 3.04 -13.22
CA ALA A 121 9.85 3.68 -12.77
C ALA A 121 9.74 4.29 -11.36
N ALA A 122 8.52 4.48 -10.86
CA ALA A 122 8.30 5.12 -9.57
C ALA A 122 8.70 4.22 -8.39
N THR A 123 9.30 4.86 -7.39
CA THR A 123 9.61 4.25 -6.09
C THR A 123 9.44 5.31 -5.01
N PHE A 124 9.06 4.91 -3.82
CA PHE A 124 9.02 5.82 -2.68
C PHE A 124 10.42 6.24 -2.24
N SER A 125 10.55 7.48 -1.77
CA SER A 125 11.73 7.91 -1.02
C SER A 125 11.86 7.09 0.27
N PRO A 126 13.09 6.68 0.65
CA PRO A 126 13.31 6.00 1.94
C PRO A 126 12.91 6.83 3.17
N GLU A 127 12.81 8.16 3.01
CA GLU A 127 12.35 9.06 4.07
C GLU A 127 10.83 8.98 4.26
N LEU A 128 10.10 8.54 3.22
CA LEU A 128 8.65 8.50 3.21
C LEU A 128 8.07 7.14 3.60
N SER A 129 8.79 6.05 3.32
CA SER A 129 8.30 4.70 3.61
C SER A 129 9.40 3.74 4.04
N ASP A 130 9.10 2.94 5.06
CA ASP A 130 9.95 1.85 5.57
C ASP A 130 9.73 0.56 4.77
N LEU A 131 8.49 0.34 4.30
CA LEU A 131 8.08 -0.76 3.42
C LEU A 131 7.36 -0.22 2.19
N THR A 132 7.63 -0.82 1.04
CA THR A 132 7.00 -0.47 -0.23
C THR A 132 6.26 -1.64 -0.84
N ILE A 133 4.99 -1.43 -1.18
CA ILE A 133 4.14 -2.36 -1.91
C ILE A 133 3.88 -1.76 -3.29
N TYR A 134 4.18 -2.50 -4.36
CA TYR A 134 3.90 -2.06 -5.71
C TYR A 134 2.83 -2.94 -6.35
N VAL A 135 1.74 -2.32 -6.81
CA VAL A 135 0.54 -3.00 -7.30
C VAL A 135 0.41 -2.81 -8.80
N ILE A 136 0.28 -3.90 -9.54
CA ILE A 136 -0.21 -3.90 -10.93
C ILE A 136 -1.48 -4.75 -11.02
N ASP A 137 -2.18 -4.71 -12.14
CA ASP A 137 -3.26 -5.63 -12.42
C ASP A 137 -3.02 -6.43 -13.73
N VAL A 138 -3.75 -7.52 -13.88
CA VAL A 138 -3.62 -8.39 -15.06
C VAL A 138 -4.09 -7.73 -16.36
N ALA A 139 -5.00 -6.73 -16.27
CA ALA A 139 -5.51 -6.04 -17.46
C ALA A 139 -4.49 -5.09 -18.10
N ALA A 140 -3.44 -4.70 -17.35
CA ALA A 140 -2.31 -3.96 -17.91
C ALA A 140 -1.47 -4.79 -18.90
N GLY A 141 -1.70 -6.11 -18.95
CA GLY A 141 -1.09 -7.06 -19.87
C GLY A 141 -0.06 -7.99 -19.22
N GLU A 142 -0.06 -9.24 -19.66
CA GLU A 142 0.81 -10.30 -19.12
C GLU A 142 2.31 -9.99 -19.16
N LYS A 143 2.72 -9.08 -20.09
CA LYS A 143 4.14 -8.72 -20.30
C LYS A 143 4.66 -7.69 -19.30
N ILE A 144 3.81 -7.13 -18.44
CA ILE A 144 4.23 -6.08 -17.51
C ILE A 144 5.33 -6.57 -16.56
N PRO A 145 5.25 -7.75 -15.91
CA PRO A 145 6.32 -8.20 -15.04
C PRO A 145 7.68 -8.27 -15.73
N ARG A 146 7.75 -8.77 -16.98
CA ARG A 146 9.02 -8.90 -17.71
C ARG A 146 9.64 -7.58 -18.16
N LYS A 147 8.83 -6.50 -18.27
CA LYS A 147 9.35 -5.16 -18.55
C LYS A 147 10.22 -4.65 -17.40
N GLY A 148 9.97 -5.14 -16.21
CA GLY A 148 10.71 -4.74 -15.02
C GLY A 148 10.42 -3.27 -14.67
N GLY A 149 11.46 -2.61 -14.21
CA GLY A 149 11.39 -1.25 -13.68
C GLY A 149 11.50 -1.24 -12.16
N PRO A 150 11.93 -0.11 -11.58
CA PRO A 150 12.15 0.00 -10.14
C PRO A 150 10.94 -0.35 -9.27
N GLY A 151 9.72 0.01 -9.68
CA GLY A 151 8.49 -0.35 -8.98
C GLY A 151 8.36 -1.87 -8.80
N ILE A 152 8.65 -2.66 -9.87
CA ILE A 152 8.58 -4.11 -9.82
C ILE A 152 9.77 -4.71 -9.09
N THR A 153 11.01 -4.25 -9.39
CA THR A 153 12.23 -4.93 -8.96
C THR A 153 12.73 -4.47 -7.60
N LYS A 154 12.41 -3.24 -7.16
CA LYS A 154 12.91 -2.66 -5.91
C LYS A 154 11.89 -2.69 -4.77
N SER A 155 10.57 -2.68 -5.04
CA SER A 155 9.56 -2.77 -3.99
C SER A 155 9.79 -3.98 -3.09
N ASP A 156 9.43 -3.86 -1.82
CA ASP A 156 9.56 -4.95 -0.84
C ASP A 156 8.56 -6.06 -1.14
N LEU A 157 7.32 -5.68 -1.46
CA LEU A 157 6.29 -6.60 -1.95
C LEU A 157 5.76 -6.16 -3.31
N PHE A 158 5.56 -7.11 -4.20
CA PHE A 158 4.90 -6.88 -5.49
C PHE A 158 3.56 -7.59 -5.52
N VAL A 159 2.50 -6.87 -5.92
CA VAL A 159 1.13 -7.39 -5.97
C VAL A 159 0.65 -7.40 -7.41
N ILE A 160 0.18 -8.56 -7.88
CA ILE A 160 -0.51 -8.72 -9.16
C ILE A 160 -1.99 -8.91 -8.85
N ASN A 161 -2.77 -7.86 -9.05
CA ASN A 161 -4.18 -7.82 -8.66
C ASN A 161 -5.12 -8.17 -9.82
N LYS A 162 -6.41 -8.37 -9.49
CA LYS A 162 -7.52 -8.67 -10.42
C LYS A 162 -7.30 -9.95 -11.22
N THR A 163 -6.74 -10.97 -10.57
CA THR A 163 -6.45 -12.26 -11.21
C THR A 163 -7.67 -12.94 -11.84
N ASP A 164 -8.88 -12.59 -11.37
CA ASP A 164 -10.15 -13.01 -11.96
C ASP A 164 -10.36 -12.49 -13.39
N LEU A 165 -9.74 -11.39 -13.76
CA LEU A 165 -9.86 -10.82 -15.10
C LEU A 165 -8.93 -11.49 -16.12
N ALA A 166 -7.94 -12.29 -15.70
CA ALA A 166 -6.95 -12.87 -16.60
C ALA A 166 -7.56 -13.58 -17.84
N PRO A 167 -8.60 -14.45 -17.70
CA PRO A 167 -9.22 -15.07 -18.85
C PRO A 167 -9.91 -14.08 -19.81
N HIS A 168 -10.39 -12.96 -19.28
CA HIS A 168 -11.15 -11.96 -20.05
C HIS A 168 -10.25 -11.00 -20.83
N VAL A 169 -9.00 -10.82 -20.39
CA VAL A 169 -8.03 -9.93 -21.02
C VAL A 169 -6.93 -10.68 -21.77
N GLY A 170 -7.03 -12.00 -21.84
CA GLY A 170 -6.05 -12.85 -22.52
C GLY A 170 -4.68 -12.87 -21.83
N ALA A 171 -4.63 -12.70 -20.51
CA ALA A 171 -3.42 -12.78 -19.73
C ALA A 171 -3.22 -14.19 -19.18
N ASP A 172 -2.00 -14.72 -19.30
CA ASP A 172 -1.60 -15.98 -18.69
C ASP A 172 -0.92 -15.72 -17.34
N LEU A 173 -1.56 -16.16 -16.25
CA LEU A 173 -1.04 -15.99 -14.89
C LEU A 173 0.28 -16.75 -14.69
N GLY A 174 0.46 -17.91 -15.32
CA GLY A 174 1.70 -18.68 -15.24
C GLY A 174 2.88 -17.94 -15.90
N VAL A 175 2.62 -17.26 -17.03
CA VAL A 175 3.59 -16.39 -17.69
C VAL A 175 3.96 -15.20 -16.79
N MET A 176 2.94 -14.54 -16.23
CA MET A 176 3.17 -13.41 -15.30
C MET A 176 3.96 -13.83 -14.08
N GLU A 177 3.68 -15.01 -13.53
CA GLU A 177 4.39 -15.57 -12.39
C GLU A 177 5.85 -15.87 -12.72
N ALA A 178 6.10 -16.56 -13.83
CA ALA A 178 7.46 -16.89 -14.28
C ALA A 178 8.31 -15.64 -14.52
N ASP A 179 7.73 -14.63 -15.17
CA ASP A 179 8.41 -13.36 -15.40
C ASP A 179 8.66 -12.60 -14.09
N THR A 180 7.70 -12.63 -13.16
CA THR A 180 7.87 -12.03 -11.83
C THR A 180 9.02 -12.66 -11.07
N LYS A 181 9.05 -13.99 -10.99
CA LYS A 181 10.16 -14.74 -10.34
C LYS A 181 11.51 -14.38 -10.95
N ARG A 182 11.58 -14.33 -12.28
CA ARG A 182 12.81 -13.95 -13.00
C ARG A 182 13.28 -12.53 -12.65
N MET A 183 12.35 -11.56 -12.62
CA MET A 183 12.69 -10.16 -12.42
C MET A 183 12.94 -9.80 -10.94
N ARG A 184 12.23 -10.45 -10.03
CA ARG A 184 12.33 -10.16 -8.59
C ARG A 184 13.29 -11.08 -7.85
N ARG A 185 13.68 -12.23 -8.43
CA ARG A 185 14.51 -13.26 -7.78
C ARG A 185 13.85 -13.73 -6.47
N ASP A 186 14.50 -13.48 -5.34
CA ASP A 186 14.04 -13.93 -4.00
C ASP A 186 13.05 -12.95 -3.33
N LYS A 187 12.75 -11.81 -3.98
CA LYS A 187 11.80 -10.84 -3.41
C LYS A 187 10.36 -11.33 -3.53
N PRO A 188 9.55 -11.19 -2.47
CA PRO A 188 8.20 -11.72 -2.43
C PRO A 188 7.26 -11.01 -3.39
N TYR A 189 6.28 -11.77 -3.87
CA TYR A 189 5.13 -11.26 -4.62
C TYR A 189 3.87 -12.03 -4.20
N VAL A 190 2.71 -11.43 -4.42
CA VAL A 190 1.40 -12.02 -4.14
C VAL A 190 0.47 -11.77 -5.34
N MET A 191 -0.27 -12.80 -5.74
CA MET A 191 -1.37 -12.66 -6.69
C MET A 191 -2.67 -12.48 -5.91
N THR A 192 -3.45 -11.46 -6.26
CA THR A 192 -4.65 -11.10 -5.50
C THR A 192 -5.89 -11.00 -6.38
N ASN A 193 -7.03 -11.33 -5.77
CA ASN A 193 -8.35 -10.87 -6.21
C ASN A 193 -9.03 -10.20 -5.00
N LEU A 194 -8.90 -8.89 -4.93
CA LEU A 194 -9.40 -8.13 -3.79
C LEU A 194 -10.93 -8.12 -3.67
N LYS A 195 -11.67 -8.46 -4.71
CA LYS A 195 -13.14 -8.65 -4.62
C LYS A 195 -13.53 -9.84 -3.74
N THR A 196 -12.69 -10.87 -3.70
CA THR A 196 -12.91 -12.09 -2.93
C THR A 196 -11.98 -12.22 -1.73
N ASN A 197 -11.17 -11.19 -1.47
CA ASN A 197 -10.10 -11.18 -0.46
C ASN A 197 -8.98 -12.23 -0.70
N ALA A 198 -8.92 -12.85 -1.89
CA ALA A 198 -7.85 -13.79 -2.19
C ALA A 198 -6.51 -13.04 -2.21
N GLY A 199 -5.51 -13.56 -1.49
CA GLY A 199 -4.19 -12.98 -1.35
C GLY A 199 -4.07 -11.83 -0.34
N LEU A 200 -5.18 -11.34 0.24
CA LEU A 200 -5.13 -10.25 1.23
C LEU A 200 -4.39 -10.65 2.51
N ALA A 201 -4.66 -11.85 3.01
CA ALA A 201 -4.02 -12.36 4.23
C ALA A 201 -2.50 -12.45 4.11
N GLU A 202 -1.99 -12.80 2.93
CA GLU A 202 -0.56 -12.86 2.63
C GLU A 202 0.07 -11.46 2.66
N VAL A 203 -0.64 -10.44 2.13
CA VAL A 203 -0.17 -9.05 2.20
C VAL A 203 -0.14 -8.55 3.63
N VAL A 204 -1.19 -8.81 4.43
CA VAL A 204 -1.22 -8.47 5.86
C VAL A 204 -0.08 -9.14 6.61
N THR A 205 0.11 -10.45 6.42
CA THR A 205 1.20 -11.20 7.05
C THR A 205 2.58 -10.64 6.67
N PHE A 206 2.74 -10.22 5.40
CA PHE A 206 3.97 -9.59 4.95
C PHE A 206 4.25 -8.29 5.72
N ILE A 207 3.25 -7.40 5.82
CA ILE A 207 3.38 -6.12 6.55
C ILE A 207 3.74 -6.38 8.02
N GLU A 208 3.03 -7.32 8.67
CA GLU A 208 3.26 -7.65 10.08
C GLU A 208 4.69 -8.18 10.32
N ARG A 209 5.14 -9.13 9.51
CA ARG A 209 6.46 -9.75 9.68
C ARG A 209 7.60 -8.80 9.33
N ARG A 210 7.50 -8.04 8.23
CA ARG A 210 8.56 -7.14 7.78
C ARG A 210 8.58 -5.83 8.55
N GLY A 211 7.42 -5.37 9.00
CA GLY A 211 7.29 -4.20 9.85
C GLY A 211 7.61 -4.47 11.33
N MET A 212 7.98 -5.70 11.68
CA MET A 212 8.24 -6.12 13.08
C MET A 212 7.07 -5.81 14.03
N LEU A 213 5.84 -5.87 13.50
CA LEU A 213 4.62 -5.65 14.27
C LEU A 213 4.17 -6.94 15.00
N ALA A 214 4.58 -8.09 14.48
CA ALA A 214 4.37 -9.39 15.12
C ALA A 214 5.57 -9.72 16.01
N ALA A 215 5.29 -9.94 17.29
CA ALA A 215 6.25 -10.47 18.25
C ALA A 215 6.43 -11.98 18.04
#